data_84191d882fdd531b6a02ec3a5c623a34
#
_entry.id   84191d882fdd531b6a02ec3a5c623a34
#
_cell.length_a   1.000
_cell.length_b   1.000
_cell.length_c   1.000
_cell.angle_alpha   90.00
_cell.angle_beta   90.00
_cell.angle_gamma   90.00
#
_symmetry.space_group_name_H-M   'P 1'
#
loop_
_entity.id
_entity.type
_entity.pdbx_description
1 polymer ?
#
loop_
_entity_poly.entity_id
_entity_poly.type
_entity_poly.pdbx_seq_one_letter_code
_entity_poly.pdbx_strand_id
1 'polypeptide(L)'
;HQTNHQGPMITTGCSMGGYHSLNFYLRHPDVFDSVIALSGLYDVRYFFGDYHDRNAYENSPIDYLWNLNDGWFLDKYRSGNIIVATGQGNWEEVSIKDTKKIEEALRFKNIPAWIDFWGENVHHDWEWWRVQMPYFLGKLNEQGKL
;
A
#
# COMPACT_ATOMS: atom_id res chain seq x y z
N HIS A 1 0.33 -25.20 12.62
CA HIS A 1 1.42 -25.66 11.76
C HIS A 1 2.31 -24.48 11.45
N GLN A 2 3.53 -24.45 12.03
CA GLN A 2 4.56 -23.50 11.62
C GLN A 2 5.08 -23.96 10.26
N THR A 3 4.80 -23.19 9.21
CA THR A 3 5.41 -23.40 7.91
C THR A 3 6.81 -22.78 7.96
N ASN A 4 7.84 -23.58 7.69
CA ASN A 4 9.22 -23.11 7.54
C ASN A 4 9.38 -22.40 6.17
N HIS A 5 8.66 -21.28 5.98
CA HIS A 5 8.75 -20.53 4.75
C HIS A 5 10.08 -19.76 4.68
N GLN A 6 10.81 -19.94 3.59
CA GLN A 6 12.13 -19.32 3.35
C GLN A 6 12.11 -18.30 2.20
N GLY A 7 10.96 -18.14 1.54
CA GLY A 7 10.81 -17.23 0.40
C GLY A 7 10.36 -15.83 0.79
N PRO A 8 10.31 -14.89 -0.16
CA PRO A 8 9.81 -13.54 0.06
C PRO A 8 8.33 -13.53 0.47
N MET A 9 7.97 -12.60 1.34
CA MET A 9 6.59 -12.43 1.80
C MET A 9 5.99 -11.16 1.23
N ILE A 10 4.79 -11.29 0.66
CA ILE A 10 4.04 -10.19 0.08
C ILE A 10 2.75 -10.02 0.88
N THR A 11 2.47 -8.78 1.30
CA THR A 11 1.14 -8.43 1.77
C THR A 11 0.33 -7.77 0.67
N THR A 12 -0.96 -8.10 0.57
CA THR A 12 -1.81 -7.56 -0.48
C THR A 12 -3.27 -7.47 -0.05
N GLY A 13 -4.00 -6.57 -0.69
CA GLY A 13 -5.42 -6.40 -0.48
C GLY A 13 -6.01 -5.31 -1.34
N CYS A 14 -7.34 -5.24 -1.34
CA CYS A 14 -8.11 -4.24 -2.07
C CYS A 14 -9.08 -3.51 -1.14
N SER A 15 -9.41 -2.25 -1.46
CA SER A 15 -10.27 -1.40 -0.65
C SER A 15 -9.73 -1.26 0.78
N MET A 16 -10.50 -1.59 1.81
CA MET A 16 -10.02 -1.64 3.19
C MET A 16 -8.82 -2.59 3.35
N GLY A 17 -8.81 -3.72 2.61
CA GLY A 17 -7.67 -4.63 2.55
C GLY A 17 -6.41 -3.99 1.94
N GLY A 18 -6.56 -3.05 1.01
CA GLY A 18 -5.47 -2.24 0.48
C GLY A 18 -4.82 -1.37 1.57
N TYR A 19 -5.64 -0.71 2.38
CA TYR A 19 -5.17 0.02 3.56
C TYR A 19 -4.41 -0.89 4.52
N HIS A 20 -5.01 -2.00 4.92
CA HIS A 20 -4.38 -2.93 5.86
C HIS A 20 -3.06 -3.49 5.33
N SER A 21 -3.01 -3.87 4.06
CA SER A 21 -1.79 -4.43 3.46
C SER A 21 -0.64 -3.41 3.46
N LEU A 22 -0.91 -2.17 3.08
CA LEU A 22 0.10 -1.12 3.12
C LEU A 22 0.55 -0.82 4.55
N ASN A 23 -0.39 -0.71 5.50
CA ASN A 23 -0.07 -0.43 6.89
C ASN A 23 0.74 -1.56 7.52
N PHE A 24 0.43 -2.83 7.25
CA PHE A 24 1.22 -3.97 7.71
C PHE A 24 2.65 -3.95 7.16
N TYR A 25 2.81 -3.71 5.86
CA TYR A 25 4.13 -3.58 5.25
C TYR A 25 4.95 -2.47 5.90
N LEU A 26 4.38 -1.28 6.05
CA LEU A 26 5.08 -0.13 6.60
C LEU A 26 5.43 -0.30 8.08
N ARG A 27 4.62 -1.04 8.84
CA ARG A 27 4.90 -1.33 10.25
C ARG A 27 5.82 -2.52 10.47
N HIS A 28 5.84 -3.48 9.56
CA HIS A 28 6.59 -4.73 9.66
C HIS A 28 7.42 -5.03 8.41
N PRO A 29 8.32 -4.10 8.01
CA PRO A 29 9.15 -4.29 6.82
C PRO A 29 10.29 -5.31 7.05
N ASP A 30 10.39 -5.85 8.25
CA ASP A 30 11.22 -7.01 8.60
C ASP A 30 10.55 -8.34 8.26
N VAL A 31 9.22 -8.33 8.12
CA VAL A 31 8.41 -9.52 7.80
C VAL A 31 8.03 -9.55 6.31
N PHE A 32 7.66 -8.41 5.77
CA PHE A 32 7.17 -8.30 4.39
C PHE A 32 8.21 -7.64 3.47
N ASP A 33 8.51 -8.32 2.37
CA ASP A 33 9.44 -7.82 1.34
C ASP A 33 8.75 -6.91 0.31
N SER A 34 7.44 -7.12 0.14
CA SER A 34 6.66 -6.39 -0.87
C SER A 34 5.23 -6.14 -0.40
N VAL A 35 4.63 -5.11 -0.98
CA VAL A 35 3.20 -4.82 -0.83
C VAL A 35 2.56 -4.51 -2.18
N ILE A 36 1.36 -5.06 -2.40
CA ILE A 36 0.47 -4.70 -3.51
C ILE A 36 -0.85 -4.23 -2.88
N ALA A 37 -1.05 -2.93 -2.83
CA ALA A 37 -2.24 -2.30 -2.26
C ALA A 37 -3.12 -1.73 -3.38
N LEU A 38 -4.34 -2.26 -3.52
CA LEU A 38 -5.26 -1.91 -4.59
C LEU A 38 -6.44 -1.10 -4.06
N SER A 39 -6.69 0.06 -4.64
CA SER A 39 -7.83 0.93 -4.35
C SER A 39 -8.02 1.16 -2.84
N GLY A 40 -6.94 1.40 -2.12
CA GLY A 40 -6.96 1.54 -0.66
C GLY A 40 -7.56 2.86 -0.19
N LEU A 41 -8.10 2.83 1.02
CA LEU A 41 -8.60 4.00 1.77
C LEU A 41 -7.61 4.26 2.90
N TYR A 42 -6.60 5.09 2.66
CA TYR A 42 -5.45 5.23 3.57
C TYR A 42 -5.61 6.28 4.67
N ASP A 43 -6.70 7.01 4.65
CA ASP A 43 -7.06 7.98 5.67
C ASP A 43 -7.94 7.32 6.74
N VAL A 44 -7.40 7.07 7.91
CA VAL A 44 -8.12 6.39 9.00
C VAL A 44 -9.34 7.17 9.50
N ARG A 45 -9.46 8.46 9.15
CA ARG A 45 -10.62 9.29 9.50
C ARG A 45 -11.92 8.78 8.85
N TYR A 46 -11.83 8.03 7.77
CA TYR A 46 -13.00 7.33 7.22
C TYR A 46 -13.60 6.30 8.18
N PHE A 47 -12.79 5.74 9.08
CA PHE A 47 -13.21 4.70 9.99
C PHE A 47 -13.53 5.23 11.39
N PHE A 48 -12.84 6.28 11.81
CA PHE A 48 -12.90 6.79 13.20
C PHE A 48 -13.42 8.22 13.30
N GLY A 49 -13.75 8.87 12.17
CA GLY A 49 -14.11 10.29 12.16
C GLY A 49 -12.99 11.16 12.70
N ASP A 50 -13.33 12.15 13.49
CA ASP A 50 -12.37 13.07 14.10
C ASP A 50 -11.68 12.50 15.35
N TYR A 51 -11.94 11.23 15.69
CA TYR A 51 -11.26 10.58 16.81
C TYR A 51 -9.76 10.47 16.52
N HIS A 52 -8.96 11.00 17.41
CA HIS A 52 -7.51 11.06 17.25
C HIS A 52 -6.83 10.71 18.54
N ASP A 53 -6.10 9.61 18.55
CA ASP A 53 -5.20 9.20 19.61
C ASP A 53 -3.91 8.63 19.02
N ARG A 54 -3.01 8.17 19.87
CA ARG A 54 -1.76 7.57 19.46
C ARG A 54 -1.97 6.34 18.57
N ASN A 55 -2.94 5.50 18.91
CA ASN A 55 -3.23 4.29 18.11
C ASN A 55 -3.74 4.64 16.72
N ALA A 56 -4.63 5.63 16.59
CA ALA A 56 -5.10 6.11 15.31
C ALA A 56 -3.93 6.65 14.47
N TYR A 57 -3.06 7.47 15.06
CA TYR A 57 -1.86 7.99 14.38
C TYR A 57 -0.91 6.88 13.92
N GLU A 58 -0.57 5.93 14.79
CA GLU A 58 0.34 4.81 14.49
C GLU A 58 -0.22 3.83 13.43
N ASN A 59 -1.50 3.95 13.10
CA ASN A 59 -2.16 3.17 12.05
C ASN A 59 -2.61 4.03 10.85
N SER A 60 -2.16 5.27 10.76
CA SER A 60 -2.47 6.18 9.65
C SER A 60 -1.24 6.45 8.80
N PRO A 61 -1.02 5.68 7.71
CA PRO A 61 0.15 5.87 6.84
C PRO A 61 0.29 7.29 6.31
N ILE A 62 -0.80 7.95 5.98
CA ILE A 62 -0.78 9.32 5.48
C ILE A 62 -0.37 10.36 6.54
N ASP A 63 -0.39 9.98 7.82
CA ASP A 63 0.01 10.87 8.91
C ASP A 63 1.43 10.55 9.38
N TYR A 64 1.76 9.27 9.69
CA TYR A 64 3.07 8.96 10.28
C TYR A 64 4.22 8.98 9.28
N LEU A 65 4.00 8.72 7.98
CA LEU A 65 5.09 8.71 6.98
C LEU A 65 5.82 10.05 6.90
N TRP A 66 5.10 11.16 7.01
CA TRP A 66 5.70 12.50 6.97
C TRP A 66 6.70 12.75 8.10
N ASN A 67 6.44 12.17 9.27
CA ASN A 67 7.23 12.38 10.48
C ASN A 67 8.23 11.25 10.75
N LEU A 68 8.26 10.21 9.91
CA LEU A 68 9.14 9.08 10.09
C LEU A 68 10.56 9.43 9.68
N ASN A 69 11.50 9.40 10.64
CA ASN A 69 12.92 9.67 10.42
C ASN A 69 13.83 8.51 10.86
N ASP A 70 13.25 7.39 11.28
CA ASP A 70 14.03 6.21 11.65
C ASP A 70 14.69 5.58 10.42
N GLY A 71 16.01 5.59 10.40
CA GLY A 71 16.81 5.11 9.27
C GLY A 71 16.61 3.63 8.98
N TRP A 72 16.35 2.80 9.98
CA TRP A 72 16.10 1.39 9.79
C TRP A 72 14.84 1.14 8.95
N PHE A 73 13.75 1.82 9.29
CA PHE A 73 12.50 1.74 8.52
C PHE A 73 12.67 2.28 7.10
N LEU A 74 13.30 3.45 6.96
CA LEU A 74 13.51 4.09 5.65
C LEU A 74 14.37 3.21 4.73
N ASP A 75 15.42 2.58 5.25
CA ASP A 75 16.27 1.68 4.48
C ASP A 75 15.52 0.43 4.05
N LYS A 76 14.68 -0.13 4.91
CA LYS A 76 13.80 -1.25 4.58
C LYS A 76 12.84 -0.90 3.46
N TYR A 77 12.16 0.25 3.54
CA TYR A 77 11.25 0.69 2.49
C TYR A 77 11.96 0.91 1.15
N ARG A 78 13.17 1.45 1.17
CA ARG A 78 13.96 1.69 -0.04
C ARG A 78 14.47 0.41 -0.70
N SER A 79 14.63 -0.66 0.06
CA SER A 79 15.04 -1.97 -0.46
C SER A 79 13.87 -2.90 -0.79
N GLY A 80 12.67 -2.60 -0.31
CA GLY A 80 11.46 -3.38 -0.57
C GLY A 80 10.74 -2.96 -1.86
N ASN A 81 9.59 -3.58 -2.11
CA ASN A 81 8.77 -3.29 -3.28
C ASN A 81 7.40 -2.77 -2.86
N ILE A 82 7.12 -1.52 -3.15
CA ILE A 82 5.85 -0.87 -2.82
C ILE A 82 5.09 -0.63 -4.11
N ILE A 83 3.94 -1.28 -4.26
CA ILE A 83 3.00 -1.08 -5.36
C ILE A 83 1.69 -0.59 -4.76
N VAL A 84 1.26 0.59 -5.17
CA VAL A 84 -0.02 1.18 -4.77
C VAL A 84 -0.76 1.58 -6.03
N ALA A 85 -1.89 0.94 -6.30
CA ALA A 85 -2.64 1.16 -7.51
C ALA A 85 -4.12 1.46 -7.22
N THR A 86 -4.74 2.20 -8.11
CA THR A 86 -6.17 2.49 -8.10
C THR A 86 -6.69 2.65 -9.51
N GLY A 87 -7.97 2.33 -9.73
CA GLY A 87 -8.69 2.77 -10.91
C GLY A 87 -9.07 4.24 -10.84
N GLN A 88 -9.71 4.75 -11.88
CA GLN A 88 -10.23 6.11 -11.96
C GLN A 88 -11.72 6.13 -12.35
N GLY A 89 -12.38 4.98 -12.29
CA GLY A 89 -13.79 4.82 -12.59
C GLY A 89 -14.69 5.02 -11.36
N ASN A 90 -15.87 4.42 -11.42
CA ASN A 90 -16.88 4.57 -10.37
C ASN A 90 -16.37 4.12 -9.01
N TRP A 91 -16.68 4.90 -7.97
CA TRP A 91 -16.37 4.64 -6.56
C TRP A 91 -14.86 4.67 -6.22
N GLU A 92 -14.01 5.23 -7.11
CA GLU A 92 -12.57 5.35 -6.90
C GLU A 92 -12.13 6.76 -6.41
N GLU A 93 -13.04 7.71 -6.26
CA GLU A 93 -12.72 9.11 -5.95
C GLU A 93 -11.91 9.24 -4.65
N VAL A 94 -12.26 8.46 -3.63
CA VAL A 94 -11.55 8.45 -2.35
C VAL A 94 -10.20 7.77 -2.49
N SER A 95 -10.15 6.63 -3.17
CA SER A 95 -8.91 5.87 -3.41
C SER A 95 -7.90 6.69 -4.21
N ILE A 96 -8.35 7.43 -5.23
CA ILE A 96 -7.50 8.35 -6.00
C ILE A 96 -6.88 9.42 -5.09
N LYS A 97 -7.72 10.08 -4.29
CA LYS A 97 -7.28 11.13 -3.36
C LYS A 97 -6.24 10.60 -2.37
N ASP A 98 -6.52 9.45 -1.78
CA ASP A 98 -5.66 8.86 -0.76
C ASP A 98 -4.37 8.29 -1.38
N THR A 99 -4.44 7.70 -2.57
CA THR A 99 -3.26 7.24 -3.31
C THR A 99 -2.31 8.41 -3.61
N LYS A 100 -2.83 9.57 -3.99
CA LYS A 100 -2.02 10.78 -4.19
C LYS A 100 -1.34 11.25 -2.91
N LYS A 101 -2.03 11.19 -1.76
CA LYS A 101 -1.43 11.53 -0.46
C LYS A 101 -0.28 10.57 -0.09
N ILE A 102 -0.47 9.27 -0.33
CA ILE A 102 0.59 8.27 -0.13
C ILE A 102 1.77 8.54 -1.06
N GLU A 103 1.52 8.82 -2.34
CA GLU A 103 2.56 9.16 -3.31
C GLU A 103 3.39 10.37 -2.85
N GLU A 104 2.74 11.44 -2.42
CA GLU A 104 3.43 12.63 -1.92
C GLU A 104 4.31 12.33 -0.71
N ALA A 105 3.81 11.57 0.26
CA ALA A 105 4.57 11.20 1.45
C ALA A 105 5.80 10.33 1.12
N LEU A 106 5.63 9.33 0.24
CA LEU A 106 6.74 8.46 -0.19
C LEU A 106 7.79 9.24 -0.98
N ARG A 107 7.38 10.16 -1.86
CA ARG A 107 8.31 11.04 -2.59
C ARG A 107 9.08 11.96 -1.65
N PHE A 108 8.40 12.58 -0.69
CA PHE A 108 9.04 13.44 0.30
C PHE A 108 10.11 12.72 1.10
N LYS A 109 9.91 11.45 1.40
CA LYS A 109 10.87 10.59 2.11
C LYS A 109 11.90 9.90 1.20
N ASN A 110 11.89 10.16 -0.10
CA ASN A 110 12.74 9.49 -1.09
C ASN A 110 12.61 7.95 -1.02
N ILE A 111 11.38 7.46 -0.90
CA ILE A 111 11.07 6.04 -0.91
C ILE A 111 10.56 5.67 -2.30
N PRO A 112 11.28 4.81 -3.06
CA PRO A 112 10.82 4.34 -4.36
C PRO A 112 9.52 3.53 -4.22
N ALA A 113 8.53 3.85 -5.05
CA ALA A 113 7.27 3.11 -5.11
C ALA A 113 6.70 3.16 -6.52
N TRP A 114 6.03 2.10 -6.91
CA TRP A 114 5.25 2.08 -8.14
C TRP A 114 3.82 2.49 -7.80
N ILE A 115 3.50 3.74 -8.10
CA ILE A 115 2.15 4.29 -7.98
C ILE A 115 1.50 4.20 -9.35
N ASP A 116 0.37 3.52 -9.45
CA ASP A 116 -0.27 3.23 -10.74
C ASP A 116 -1.75 3.63 -10.74
N PHE A 117 -2.08 4.60 -11.60
CA PHE A 117 -3.45 5.03 -11.84
C PHE A 117 -3.96 4.40 -13.14
N TRP A 118 -4.88 3.44 -13.01
CA TRP A 118 -5.51 2.77 -14.15
C TRP A 118 -6.60 3.66 -14.77
N GLY A 119 -7.18 3.23 -15.89
CA GLY A 119 -8.09 4.06 -16.68
C GLY A 119 -9.42 4.43 -15.98
N GLU A 120 -10.15 5.34 -16.59
CA GLU A 120 -11.46 5.81 -16.10
C GLU A 120 -12.57 4.73 -16.20
N ASN A 121 -12.33 3.67 -16.93
CA ASN A 121 -13.19 2.49 -17.00
C ASN A 121 -12.91 1.46 -15.91
N VAL A 122 -11.91 1.69 -15.06
CA VAL A 122 -11.51 0.79 -13.99
C VAL A 122 -12.18 1.22 -12.69
N HIS A 123 -13.20 0.47 -12.29
CA HIS A 123 -14.06 0.78 -11.16
C HIS A 123 -13.59 0.11 -9.87
N HIS A 124 -14.11 0.59 -8.73
CA HIS A 124 -13.87 0.01 -7.42
C HIS A 124 -14.63 -1.31 -7.25
N ASP A 125 -14.15 -2.38 -7.91
CA ASP A 125 -14.83 -3.67 -7.94
C ASP A 125 -13.84 -4.83 -8.15
N TRP A 126 -14.28 -6.02 -7.73
CA TRP A 126 -13.56 -7.29 -7.87
C TRP A 126 -13.22 -7.66 -9.32
N GLU A 127 -14.01 -7.25 -10.28
CA GLU A 127 -13.72 -7.43 -11.70
C GLU A 127 -12.32 -6.94 -12.03
N TRP A 128 -11.97 -5.75 -11.57
CA TRP A 128 -10.69 -5.11 -11.83
C TRP A 128 -9.58 -5.61 -10.92
N TRP A 129 -9.86 -5.83 -9.65
CA TRP A 129 -8.84 -6.35 -8.72
C TRP A 129 -8.35 -7.74 -9.10
N ARG A 130 -9.21 -8.58 -9.69
CA ARG A 130 -8.84 -9.89 -10.25
C ARG A 130 -7.95 -9.79 -11.49
N VAL A 131 -7.93 -8.67 -12.18
CA VAL A 131 -7.02 -8.36 -13.28
C VAL A 131 -5.72 -7.76 -12.77
N GLN A 132 -5.83 -6.78 -11.87
CA GLN A 132 -4.68 -6.05 -11.33
C GLN A 132 -3.73 -6.94 -10.52
N MET A 133 -4.27 -7.81 -9.68
CA MET A 133 -3.45 -8.66 -8.81
C MET A 133 -2.50 -9.57 -9.60
N PRO A 134 -2.96 -10.40 -10.54
CA PRO A 134 -2.06 -11.21 -11.36
C PRO A 134 -1.08 -10.38 -12.18
N TYR A 135 -1.50 -9.21 -12.66
CA TYR A 135 -0.64 -8.29 -13.39
C TYR A 135 0.57 -7.86 -12.56
N PHE A 136 0.35 -7.35 -11.33
CA PHE A 136 1.43 -6.89 -10.47
C PHE A 136 2.30 -8.05 -9.96
N LEU A 137 1.71 -9.19 -9.61
CA LEU A 137 2.46 -10.40 -9.25
C LEU A 137 3.35 -10.86 -10.41
N GLY A 138 2.83 -10.87 -11.63
CA GLY A 138 3.59 -11.18 -12.83
C GLY A 138 4.79 -10.23 -13.02
N LYS A 139 4.59 -8.93 -12.79
CA LYS A 139 5.68 -7.95 -12.87
C LYS A 139 6.75 -8.16 -11.81
N LEU A 140 6.38 -8.45 -10.58
CA LEU A 140 7.34 -8.79 -9.53
C LEU A 140 8.14 -10.06 -9.88
N ASN A 141 7.47 -11.08 -10.42
CA ASN A 141 8.12 -12.32 -10.86
C ASN A 141 9.11 -12.07 -12.01
N GLU A 142 8.71 -11.32 -13.04
CA GLU A 142 9.58 -10.92 -14.17
C GLU A 142 10.85 -10.18 -13.69
N GLN A 143 10.75 -9.44 -12.58
CA GLN A 143 11.85 -8.69 -11.98
C GLN A 143 12.68 -9.54 -11.00
N GLY A 144 12.37 -10.83 -10.82
CA GLY A 144 13.07 -11.71 -9.90
C GLY A 144 12.84 -11.38 -8.41
N LYS A 145 11.69 -10.81 -8.08
CA LYS A 145 11.33 -10.35 -6.72
C LYS A 145 10.35 -11.28 -5.99
N LEU A 146 10.04 -12.40 -6.58
CA LEU A 146 9.23 -13.48 -5.99
C LEU A 146 10.05 -14.72 -5.72
#